data_abd7bc606ed312e056afa8f785e4bdfd
#
_entry.id   abd7bc606ed312e056afa8f785e4bdfd
#
_cell.length_a   1.000
_cell.length_b   1.000
_cell.length_c   1.000
_cell.angle_alpha   90.00
_cell.angle_beta   90.00
_cell.angle_gamma   90.00
#
_symmetry.space_group_name_H-M   'P 1'
#
loop_
_entity.id
_entity.type
_entity.pdbx_description
1 polymer ?
#
loop_
_entity_poly.entity_id
_entity_poly.type
_entity_poly.pdbx_seq_one_letter_code
_entity_poly.pdbx_strand_id
1 'polypeptide(L)'
;MHSKIEWELTEKLGEVGKKIHTARSRNDQVLVALQLYYKENLSIINDKTKTLFDTLLSLAEVHKESLLPGYTHLQVAMPSSFGLWFSAYAELLIDDVYLLNGVSQVVNQNPLGSAAGYGSSFPIDRELT
;
A
#
# COMPACT_ATOMS: atom_id res chain seq x y z
N MET A 1 18.43 -11.79 8.45
CA MET A 1 17.14 -12.12 7.81
C MET A 1 17.34 -12.85 6.48
N HIS A 2 18.09 -12.30 5.50
CA HIS A 2 18.30 -12.91 4.17
C HIS A 2 18.92 -14.31 4.23
N SER A 3 19.98 -14.51 5.01
CA SER A 3 20.61 -15.82 5.20
C SER A 3 19.64 -16.86 5.77
N LYS A 4 18.65 -16.45 6.53
CA LYS A 4 17.61 -17.35 7.04
C LYS A 4 16.65 -17.80 5.95
N ILE A 5 16.26 -16.89 5.05
CA ILE A 5 15.40 -17.21 3.89
C ILE A 5 16.13 -18.19 2.96
N GLU A 6 17.39 -17.93 2.62
CA GLU A 6 18.21 -18.84 1.81
C GLU A 6 18.35 -20.22 2.47
N TRP A 7 18.58 -20.24 3.78
CA TRP A 7 18.67 -21.48 4.52
C TRP A 7 17.35 -22.27 4.49
N GLU A 8 16.21 -21.62 4.80
CA GLU A 8 14.89 -22.25 4.77
C GLU A 8 14.53 -22.77 3.36
N LEU A 9 14.88 -22.02 2.32
CA LEU A 9 14.67 -22.46 0.95
C LEU A 9 15.57 -23.64 0.57
N THR A 10 16.82 -23.63 1.01
CA THR A 10 17.75 -24.73 0.77
C THR A 10 17.31 -26.01 1.49
N GLU A 11 16.82 -25.88 2.72
CA GLU A 11 16.27 -27.01 3.47
C GLU A 11 15.04 -27.63 2.77
N LYS A 12 14.17 -26.80 2.20
CA LYS A 12 12.93 -27.25 1.52
C LYS A 12 13.13 -27.74 0.09
N LEU A 13 14.04 -27.10 -0.65
CA LEU A 13 14.19 -27.27 -2.09
C LEU A 13 15.56 -27.83 -2.52
N GLY A 14 16.46 -28.09 -1.57
CA GLY A 14 17.81 -28.56 -1.81
C GLY A 14 18.64 -27.57 -2.64
N GLU A 15 19.44 -28.07 -3.59
CA GLU A 15 20.33 -27.25 -4.43
C GLU A 15 19.58 -26.18 -5.26
N VAL A 16 18.30 -26.40 -5.58
CA VAL A 16 17.48 -25.41 -6.29
C VAL A 16 17.24 -24.16 -5.44
N GLY A 17 17.12 -24.31 -4.12
CA GLY A 17 16.95 -23.20 -3.19
C GLY A 17 18.14 -22.22 -3.20
N LYS A 18 19.35 -22.68 -3.47
CA LYS A 18 20.56 -21.84 -3.59
C LYS A 18 20.53 -20.93 -4.83
N LYS A 19 19.78 -21.30 -5.86
CA LYS A 19 19.70 -20.51 -7.12
C LYS A 19 19.02 -19.16 -6.93
N ILE A 20 18.27 -18.95 -5.86
CA ILE A 20 17.61 -17.67 -5.61
C ILE A 20 18.58 -16.49 -5.52
N HIS A 21 19.83 -16.75 -5.14
CA HIS A 21 20.87 -15.72 -5.03
C HIS A 21 21.67 -15.55 -6.32
N THR A 22 21.44 -16.37 -7.36
CA THR A 22 22.22 -16.33 -8.59
C THR A 22 22.09 -14.97 -9.26
N ALA A 23 23.24 -14.33 -9.55
CA ALA A 23 23.37 -13.03 -10.18
C ALA A 23 22.65 -11.87 -9.44
N ARG A 24 22.29 -12.03 -8.17
CA ARG A 24 21.58 -11.03 -7.35
C ARG A 24 22.41 -10.57 -6.18
N SER A 25 22.17 -9.33 -5.76
CA SER A 25 22.71 -8.78 -4.52
C SER A 25 21.69 -8.90 -3.38
N ARG A 26 22.18 -8.64 -2.16
CA ARG A 26 21.27 -8.49 -1.01
C ARG A 26 20.26 -7.36 -1.23
N ASN A 27 20.66 -6.29 -1.92
CA ASN A 27 19.78 -5.14 -2.18
C ASN A 27 18.58 -5.55 -3.03
N ASP A 28 18.76 -6.42 -4.02
CA ASP A 28 17.68 -6.95 -4.85
C ASP A 28 16.65 -7.71 -4.00
N GLN A 29 17.14 -8.58 -3.11
CA GLN A 29 16.29 -9.34 -2.19
C GLN A 29 15.55 -8.45 -1.18
N VAL A 30 16.23 -7.41 -0.65
CA VAL A 30 15.60 -6.44 0.28
C VAL A 30 14.49 -5.69 -0.44
N LEU A 31 14.73 -5.24 -1.66
CA LEU A 31 13.77 -4.44 -2.42
C LEU A 31 12.50 -5.24 -2.74
N VAL A 32 12.65 -6.49 -3.19
CA VAL A 32 11.50 -7.39 -3.40
C VAL A 32 10.73 -7.62 -2.11
N ALA A 33 11.43 -7.92 -1.00
CA ALA A 33 10.77 -8.16 0.27
C ALA A 33 9.99 -6.93 0.78
N LEU A 34 10.55 -5.72 0.59
CA LEU A 34 9.87 -4.47 0.94
C LEU A 34 8.65 -4.22 0.05
N GLN A 35 8.75 -4.45 -1.25
CA GLN A 35 7.61 -4.27 -2.15
C GLN A 35 6.48 -5.24 -1.85
N LEU A 36 6.77 -6.51 -1.57
CA LEU A 36 5.76 -7.47 -1.14
C LEU A 36 5.09 -7.05 0.18
N TYR A 37 5.88 -6.60 1.15
CA TYR A 37 5.37 -6.06 2.41
C TYR A 37 4.48 -4.84 2.20
N TYR A 38 4.91 -3.88 1.38
CA TYR A 38 4.10 -2.70 1.08
C TYR A 38 2.81 -3.06 0.35
N LYS A 39 2.86 -3.97 -0.62
CA LYS A 39 1.68 -4.43 -1.36
C LYS A 39 0.62 -5.00 -0.42
N GLU A 40 1.01 -5.85 0.52
CA GLU A 40 0.11 -6.42 1.52
C GLU A 40 -0.47 -5.34 2.44
N ASN A 41 0.39 -4.45 2.97
CA ASN A 41 -0.05 -3.41 3.89
C ASN A 41 -0.91 -2.33 3.22
N LEU A 42 -0.65 -1.99 1.97
CA LEU A 42 -1.50 -1.07 1.19
C LEU A 42 -2.91 -1.65 0.99
N SER A 43 -3.05 -2.96 0.76
CA SER A 43 -4.35 -3.62 0.72
C SER A 43 -5.08 -3.50 2.06
N ILE A 44 -4.40 -3.76 3.17
CA ILE A 44 -4.97 -3.62 4.52
C ILE A 44 -5.41 -2.18 4.80
N ILE A 45 -4.62 -1.20 4.41
CA ILE A 45 -4.96 0.23 4.57
C ILE A 45 -6.21 0.55 3.75
N ASN A 46 -6.28 0.09 2.50
CA ASN A 46 -7.44 0.31 1.63
C ASN A 46 -8.74 -0.25 2.26
N ASP A 47 -8.70 -1.46 2.80
CA ASP A 47 -9.86 -2.09 3.45
C ASP A 47 -10.29 -1.33 4.72
N LYS A 48 -9.33 -0.85 5.50
CA LYS A 48 -9.61 -0.01 6.70
C LYS A 48 -10.19 1.35 6.32
N THR A 49 -9.67 1.97 5.25
CA THR A 49 -10.20 3.24 4.72
C THR A 49 -11.63 3.07 4.25
N LYS A 50 -11.93 1.97 3.55
CA LYS A 50 -13.31 1.63 3.17
C LYS A 50 -14.22 1.48 4.39
N THR A 51 -13.77 0.78 5.43
CA THR A 51 -14.54 0.61 6.67
C THR A 51 -14.83 1.96 7.35
N LEU A 52 -13.84 2.84 7.39
CA LEU A 52 -14.01 4.20 7.93
C LEU A 52 -14.99 5.01 7.09
N PHE A 53 -14.87 4.97 5.77
CA PHE A 53 -15.78 5.62 4.83
C PHE A 53 -17.23 5.18 5.06
N ASP A 54 -17.49 3.86 5.08
CA ASP A 54 -18.83 3.31 5.30
C ASP A 54 -19.40 3.72 6.68
N THR A 55 -18.54 3.82 7.69
CA THR A 55 -18.90 4.30 9.03
C THR A 55 -19.32 5.77 9.01
N LEU A 56 -18.53 6.62 8.34
CA LEU A 56 -18.83 8.05 8.22
C LEU A 56 -20.14 8.29 7.46
N LEU A 57 -20.38 7.55 6.38
CA LEU A 57 -21.65 7.64 5.65
C LEU A 57 -22.84 7.19 6.50
N SER A 58 -22.69 6.13 7.27
CA SER A 58 -23.72 5.66 8.17
C SER A 58 -24.06 6.72 9.24
N LEU A 59 -23.04 7.36 9.81
CA LEU A 59 -23.22 8.47 10.76
C LEU A 59 -23.84 9.70 10.08
N ALA A 60 -23.44 10.00 8.86
CA ALA A 60 -24.01 11.10 8.08
C ALA A 60 -25.52 10.90 7.88
N GLU A 61 -25.96 9.69 7.52
CA GLU A 61 -27.37 9.38 7.32
C GLU A 61 -28.17 9.48 8.64
N VAL A 62 -27.64 8.93 9.74
CA VAL A 62 -28.29 8.99 11.06
C VAL A 62 -28.45 10.42 11.55
N HIS A 63 -27.47 11.29 11.29
CA HIS A 63 -27.40 12.65 11.83
C HIS A 63 -27.67 13.76 10.80
N LYS A 64 -28.26 13.44 9.66
CA LYS A 64 -28.51 14.42 8.58
C LYS A 64 -29.39 15.59 9.02
N GLU A 65 -30.35 15.36 9.94
CA GLU A 65 -31.25 16.39 10.47
C GLU A 65 -30.73 17.04 11.76
N SER A 66 -29.59 16.56 12.31
CA SER A 66 -29.01 17.11 13.54
C SER A 66 -28.23 18.38 13.19
N LEU A 67 -28.73 19.52 13.63
CA LEU A 67 -28.14 20.83 13.34
C LEU A 67 -26.76 20.99 13.99
N LEU A 68 -25.86 21.59 13.25
CA LEU A 68 -24.52 21.98 13.68
C LEU A 68 -24.26 23.42 13.25
N PRO A 69 -23.87 24.34 14.16
CA PRO A 69 -23.47 25.67 13.75
C PRO A 69 -22.17 25.62 12.94
N GLY A 70 -22.18 26.14 11.71
CA GLY A 70 -20.97 26.37 10.94
C GLY A 70 -20.23 27.59 11.47
N TYR A 71 -18.90 27.53 11.49
CA TYR A 71 -18.02 28.58 11.99
C TYR A 71 -17.13 29.10 10.87
N THR A 72 -16.95 30.42 10.82
CA THR A 72 -15.89 31.08 10.05
C THR A 72 -15.19 32.08 10.97
N HIS A 73 -13.85 32.14 10.91
CA HIS A 73 -13.08 33.06 11.74
C HIS A 73 -13.42 32.98 13.25
N LEU A 74 -13.69 31.77 13.77
CA LEU A 74 -14.07 31.49 15.15
C LEU A 74 -15.44 32.10 15.54
N GLN A 75 -16.28 32.50 14.59
CA GLN A 75 -17.61 33.04 14.80
C GLN A 75 -18.65 32.14 14.13
N VAL A 76 -19.83 32.05 14.77
CA VAL A 76 -20.99 31.36 14.20
C VAL A 76 -21.37 32.06 12.91
N ALA A 77 -21.49 31.30 11.83
CA ALA A 77 -21.83 31.79 10.51
C ALA A 77 -23.11 31.12 9.97
N MET A 78 -22.97 30.10 9.14
CA MET A 78 -24.09 29.43 8.48
C MET A 78 -24.59 28.22 9.28
N PRO A 79 -25.89 27.88 9.24
CA PRO A 79 -26.38 26.61 9.75
C PRO A 79 -25.85 25.47 8.91
N SER A 80 -25.49 24.36 9.56
CA SER A 80 -25.03 23.14 8.96
C SER A 80 -25.65 21.93 9.66
N SER A 81 -25.22 20.72 9.35
CA SER A 81 -25.62 19.51 10.06
C SER A 81 -24.43 18.59 10.33
N PHE A 82 -24.55 17.73 11.31
CA PHE A 82 -23.57 16.67 11.54
C PHE A 82 -23.49 15.72 10.34
N GLY A 83 -24.62 15.49 9.64
CA GLY A 83 -24.62 14.70 8.41
C GLY A 83 -23.71 15.29 7.34
N LEU A 84 -23.80 16.60 7.08
CA LEU A 84 -22.92 17.30 6.16
C LEU A 84 -21.45 17.23 6.61
N TRP A 85 -21.21 17.37 7.91
CA TRP A 85 -19.86 17.31 8.47
C TRP A 85 -19.23 15.93 8.29
N PHE A 86 -19.93 14.84 8.59
CA PHE A 86 -19.43 13.47 8.39
C PHE A 86 -19.23 13.14 6.90
N SER A 87 -20.16 13.55 6.03
CA SER A 87 -20.04 13.27 4.60
C SER A 87 -18.85 13.99 3.95
N ALA A 88 -18.51 15.21 4.41
CA ALA A 88 -17.33 15.92 3.93
C ALA A 88 -16.03 15.15 4.21
N TYR A 89 -15.90 14.53 5.40
CA TYR A 89 -14.75 13.67 5.70
C TYR A 89 -14.76 12.37 4.91
N ALA A 90 -15.94 11.79 4.66
CA ALA A 90 -16.05 10.63 3.79
C ALA A 90 -15.58 10.94 2.36
N GLU A 91 -15.95 12.10 1.83
CA GLU A 91 -15.53 12.55 0.50
C GLU A 91 -14.01 12.74 0.40
N LEU A 92 -13.37 13.33 1.42
CA LEU A 92 -11.90 13.48 1.47
C LEU A 92 -11.16 12.13 1.42
N LEU A 93 -11.71 11.07 2.01
CA LEU A 93 -11.11 9.75 1.94
C LEU A 93 -11.08 9.17 0.52
N ILE A 94 -11.96 9.61 -0.37
CA ILE A 94 -11.95 9.19 -1.78
C ILE A 94 -10.68 9.71 -2.47
N ASP A 95 -10.30 10.95 -2.23
CA ASP A 95 -9.07 11.53 -2.77
C ASP A 95 -7.84 10.79 -2.27
N ASP A 96 -7.81 10.43 -0.99
CA ASP A 96 -6.75 9.63 -0.38
C ASP A 96 -6.65 8.24 -1.03
N VAL A 97 -7.78 7.61 -1.37
CA VAL A 97 -7.80 6.31 -2.08
C VAL A 97 -7.26 6.43 -3.50
N TYR A 98 -7.51 7.51 -4.22
CA TYR A 98 -6.88 7.74 -5.52
C TYR A 98 -5.36 7.80 -5.42
N LEU A 99 -4.84 8.51 -4.42
CA LEU A 99 -3.41 8.56 -4.16
C LEU A 99 -2.85 7.18 -3.79
N LEU A 100 -3.54 6.45 -2.91
CA LEU A 100 -3.18 5.09 -2.49
C LEU A 100 -3.10 4.13 -3.69
N ASN A 101 -4.04 4.22 -4.62
CA ASN A 101 -4.06 3.42 -5.85
C ASN A 101 -2.85 3.73 -6.74
N GLY A 102 -2.47 5.00 -6.89
CA GLY A 102 -1.25 5.39 -7.60
C GLY A 102 0.01 4.79 -6.98
N VAL A 103 0.15 4.87 -5.66
CA VAL A 103 1.26 4.25 -4.91
C VAL A 103 1.27 2.73 -5.10
N SER A 104 0.10 2.09 -5.06
CA SER A 104 -0.04 0.64 -5.24
C SER A 104 0.44 0.18 -6.62
N GLN A 105 0.19 0.95 -7.66
CA GLN A 105 0.70 0.66 -9.01
C GLN A 105 2.24 0.72 -9.07
N VAL A 106 2.85 1.71 -8.43
CA VAL A 106 4.32 1.84 -8.35
C VAL A 106 4.94 0.69 -7.56
N VAL A 107 4.35 0.34 -6.42
CA VAL A 107 4.83 -0.76 -5.56
C VAL A 107 4.67 -2.13 -6.23
N ASN A 108 3.68 -2.29 -7.11
CA ASN A 108 3.44 -3.56 -7.82
C ASN A 108 4.34 -3.78 -9.05
N GLN A 109 5.48 -3.09 -9.13
CA GLN A 109 6.47 -3.29 -10.17
C GLN A 109 7.55 -4.28 -9.72
N ASN A 110 8.06 -5.10 -10.65
CA ASN A 110 9.17 -5.99 -10.35
C ASN A 110 10.49 -5.21 -10.37
N PRO A 111 11.26 -5.18 -9.27
CA PRO A 111 12.53 -4.48 -9.20
C PRO A 111 13.71 -5.29 -9.76
N LEU A 112 13.48 -6.53 -10.15
CA LEU A 112 14.52 -7.45 -10.62
C LEU A 112 14.74 -7.34 -12.14
N GLY A 113 15.81 -7.97 -12.65
CA GLY A 113 16.07 -8.10 -14.06
C GLY A 113 17.45 -7.60 -14.50
N SER A 114 18.02 -6.58 -13.88
CA SER A 114 19.34 -6.05 -14.24
C SER A 114 20.51 -6.90 -13.74
N ALA A 115 20.32 -7.75 -12.74
CA ALA A 115 21.35 -8.42 -11.96
C ALA A 115 22.21 -7.47 -11.09
N ALA A 116 23.07 -8.04 -10.26
CA ALA A 116 23.99 -7.27 -9.42
C ALA A 116 24.97 -6.43 -10.26
N GLY A 117 25.31 -5.23 -9.78
CA GLY A 117 26.31 -4.37 -10.42
C GLY A 117 25.89 -3.77 -11.75
N TYR A 118 24.61 -3.44 -11.91
CA TYR A 118 24.01 -2.81 -13.10
C TYR A 118 23.91 -3.72 -14.33
N GLY A 119 24.24 -4.97 -14.20
CA GLY A 119 24.19 -6.00 -15.22
C GLY A 119 25.21 -7.10 -14.95
N SER A 120 25.07 -8.19 -15.66
CA SER A 120 25.94 -9.36 -15.53
C SER A 120 26.20 -9.97 -16.90
N SER A 121 27.38 -10.59 -17.06
CA SER A 121 27.71 -11.43 -18.22
C SER A 121 27.10 -12.84 -18.10
N PHE A 122 26.48 -13.19 -17.00
CA PHE A 122 25.74 -14.44 -16.85
C PHE A 122 24.59 -14.51 -17.85
N PRO A 123 24.35 -15.68 -18.46
CA PRO A 123 23.20 -15.88 -19.33
C PRO A 123 21.89 -16.00 -18.53
N ILE A 124 21.44 -14.89 -17.98
CA ILE A 124 20.17 -14.82 -17.25
C ILE A 124 19.06 -14.37 -18.19
N ASP A 125 17.88 -14.96 -18.01
CA ASP A 125 16.67 -14.54 -18.70
C ASP A 125 16.04 -13.38 -17.90
N ARG A 126 16.17 -12.16 -18.45
CA ARG A 126 15.67 -10.94 -17.80
C ARG A 126 14.17 -10.74 -17.97
N GLU A 127 13.58 -11.35 -18.99
CA GLU A 127 12.14 -11.26 -19.23
C GLU A 127 11.36 -12.22 -18.34
N LEU A 128 11.97 -13.37 -18.01
CA LEU A 128 11.39 -14.36 -17.11
C LEU A 128 11.50 -13.92 -15.63
N THR A 129 12.43 -13.04 -15.27
CA THR A 129 12.63 -12.61 -13.91
C THR A 129 11.59 -11.58 -13.48
#